data_79c2f911dce4334ce4ca43f1b3c72f79
#
_entry.id   79c2f911dce4334ce4ca43f1b3c72f79
#
_cell.length_a   1.000
_cell.length_b   1.000
_cell.length_c   1.000
_cell.angle_alpha   90.00
_cell.angle_beta   90.00
_cell.angle_gamma   90.00
#
_symmetry.space_group_name_H-M   'P 1'
#
loop_
_entity.id
_entity.type
_entity.pdbx_description
1 polymer ?
#
loop_
_entity_poly.entity_id
_entity_poly.type
_entity_poly.pdbx_seq_one_letter_code
_entity_poly.pdbx_strand_id
1 'polypeptide(L)'
;MLRTIMMIITLLMLATNSAHSPFAATFGPTAGNSPVALAPPTATAQPLATSSPRPQPTETASVAAPSVPVMTDTASLVRDTDTPKADQFSITQRLRLHSSNPLPRTVDKGVDNYPVGHQQQFWMSDIAAKRYYTITATLIAVSEHAYMYVQDGYKVSNEAVKQALDDFEQHIYPINRQYFGQEPNPGVDGDPHITILNAQISGAGGYFSAADAYPKVITRFSNEQELIYIGTSPAQTQYYLATIAHEFQHMIHFNENPAQSVWLNEGASELAMFLNGYDVGGTDYVFAVNPDVQLNGWASQPDKSIGHYGAAYLFLRYLSNLYGPDFVREMNRSRLAGPASINYALNKVGPRTVMGANCGTDFDSTFKFWVVANFVNKLRTADPCYGYDDQLIGVQKIKTISQYPNTVDGGLNQYAAAYYDLRGSAGDVTINFRGAAKVPVISTAPPSGSHFWWSNRDDSLDSTLTREFDLSGVSGPASLKYKAWYDLERDYDYAYVLASDDGGTTWRSLPASSTTTKDPNGTNYGNAYTGISGQSSGDDASKGVWQAEQVDLSAYVGKKVLLRFECITDQAYNAQGFALDDLQLAAIGYRDDAETA
;
A
#
# COMPACT_ATOMS: atom_id res chain seq x y z
N MET A 1 1.40 -18.61 14.31
CA MET A 1 2.38 -17.53 14.03
C MET A 1 2.42 -17.37 12.53
N LEU A 2 1.48 -16.59 12.01
CA LEU A 2 1.41 -16.29 10.57
C LEU A 2 1.66 -14.80 10.43
N ARG A 3 2.87 -14.42 10.05
CA ARG A 3 3.11 -13.15 9.39
C ARG A 3 2.84 -13.35 7.93
N THR A 4 1.94 -12.58 7.43
CA THR A 4 1.39 -12.74 6.10
C THR A 4 2.02 -11.70 5.20
N ILE A 5 2.47 -12.17 4.07
CA ILE A 5 2.70 -11.39 2.88
C ILE A 5 1.45 -10.58 2.61
N MET A 6 1.55 -9.28 2.57
CA MET A 6 0.57 -8.50 1.86
C MET A 6 0.97 -8.44 0.37
N MET A 7 0.80 -9.51 -0.30
CA MET A 7 0.01 -9.45 -1.53
C MET A 7 -1.33 -8.88 -1.11
N ILE A 8 -1.85 -7.92 -1.83
CA ILE A 8 -3.14 -7.30 -1.56
C ILE A 8 -4.19 -8.41 -1.50
N ILE A 9 -4.68 -8.72 -0.29
CA ILE A 9 -5.46 -9.92 -0.01
C ILE A 9 -6.78 -9.50 0.59
N THR A 10 -7.86 -9.84 -0.10
CA THR A 10 -9.19 -9.80 0.49
C THR A 10 -9.34 -10.98 1.44
N LEU A 11 -9.20 -10.75 2.74
CA LEU A 11 -9.43 -11.76 3.77
C LEU A 11 -10.92 -11.82 4.10
N LEU A 12 -11.65 -12.80 3.60
CA LEU A 12 -13.03 -13.05 4.03
C LEU A 12 -13.09 -14.20 5.02
N MET A 13 -13.70 -13.92 6.17
CA MET A 13 -13.97 -14.94 7.18
C MET A 13 -14.91 -16.03 6.66
N LEU A 14 -14.48 -17.28 6.79
CA LEU A 14 -15.38 -18.42 6.86
C LEU A 14 -16.15 -18.32 8.18
N ALA A 15 -17.41 -17.86 8.12
CA ALA A 15 -18.33 -17.98 9.23
C ALA A 15 -18.63 -19.46 9.47
N THR A 16 -18.11 -20.02 10.55
CA THR A 16 -18.59 -21.29 11.07
C THR A 16 -20.03 -21.12 11.54
N ASN A 17 -20.94 -21.83 10.89
CA ASN A 17 -22.34 -21.96 11.28
C ASN A 17 -22.48 -22.36 12.76
N SER A 18 -22.93 -21.43 13.58
CA SER A 18 -23.64 -21.73 14.81
C SER A 18 -25.02 -21.09 14.74
N ALA A 19 -26.00 -21.96 14.64
CA ALA A 19 -27.41 -21.61 14.53
C ALA A 19 -27.88 -20.78 15.73
N HIS A 20 -28.41 -19.57 15.45
CA HIS A 20 -29.41 -18.94 16.31
C HIS A 20 -30.47 -18.27 15.45
N SER A 21 -31.70 -18.52 15.83
CA SER A 21 -32.98 -18.28 15.16
C SER A 21 -33.22 -16.87 14.62
N PRO A 22 -34.11 -16.78 13.60
CA PRO A 22 -34.33 -15.55 12.85
C PRO A 22 -35.38 -14.65 13.51
N PHE A 23 -35.14 -13.35 13.56
CA PHE A 23 -36.20 -12.35 13.61
C PHE A 23 -36.53 -11.97 12.18
N ALA A 24 -37.69 -12.45 11.73
CA ALA A 24 -38.27 -12.08 10.46
C ALA A 24 -38.95 -10.69 10.59
N ALA A 25 -38.44 -9.71 9.88
CA ALA A 25 -39.17 -8.51 9.54
C ALA A 25 -39.57 -8.58 8.06
N THR A 26 -40.83 -8.85 7.81
CA THR A 26 -41.44 -8.81 6.48
C THR A 26 -41.63 -7.37 6.04
N PHE A 27 -40.97 -6.95 4.97
CA PHE A 27 -41.34 -5.78 4.21
C PHE A 27 -41.99 -6.22 2.90
N GLY A 28 -43.24 -5.82 2.72
CA GLY A 28 -44.00 -6.04 1.50
C GLY A 28 -43.56 -5.08 0.38
N PRO A 29 -43.86 -5.41 -0.89
CA PRO A 29 -43.36 -4.66 -2.02
C PRO A 29 -44.15 -3.37 -2.22
N THR A 30 -43.49 -2.23 -2.32
CA THR A 30 -44.06 -1.01 -2.89
C THR A 30 -43.67 -0.88 -4.35
N ALA A 31 -44.66 -0.65 -5.16
CA ALA A 31 -44.60 -0.56 -6.61
C ALA A 31 -43.82 0.62 -7.16
N GLY A 32 -43.08 0.32 -8.20
CA GLY A 32 -42.85 1.04 -9.44
C GLY A 32 -42.59 2.57 -9.43
N ASN A 33 -41.34 2.92 -9.79
CA ASN A 33 -41.10 4.08 -10.63
C ASN A 33 -40.08 3.72 -11.70
N SER A 34 -40.50 3.82 -12.97
CA SER A 34 -39.68 3.62 -14.15
C SER A 34 -38.58 4.69 -14.26
N PRO A 35 -37.39 4.37 -14.72
CA PRO A 35 -36.35 5.36 -14.96
C PRO A 35 -36.67 6.15 -16.24
N VAL A 36 -36.59 7.47 -16.13
CA VAL A 36 -36.61 8.40 -17.26
C VAL A 36 -35.31 8.28 -18.02
N ALA A 37 -35.35 7.82 -19.25
CA ALA A 37 -34.24 7.78 -20.16
C ALA A 37 -33.77 9.19 -20.53
N LEU A 38 -32.57 9.56 -20.15
CA LEU A 38 -31.87 10.73 -20.66
C LEU A 38 -31.10 10.31 -21.94
N ALA A 39 -31.41 10.99 -23.04
CA ALA A 39 -30.75 10.82 -24.33
C ALA A 39 -29.27 11.22 -24.26
N PRO A 40 -28.37 10.53 -24.96
CA PRO A 40 -26.94 10.86 -24.95
C PRO A 40 -26.66 12.15 -25.73
N PRO A 41 -25.70 12.99 -25.29
CA PRO A 41 -25.27 14.13 -26.08
C PRO A 41 -24.41 13.64 -27.26
N THR A 42 -24.73 14.13 -28.43
CA THR A 42 -23.98 13.93 -29.69
C THR A 42 -22.58 14.53 -29.56
N ALA A 43 -21.55 13.69 -29.50
CA ALA A 43 -20.16 14.12 -29.54
C ALA A 43 -19.74 14.38 -30.98
N THR A 44 -19.44 15.64 -31.31
CA THR A 44 -18.75 16.04 -32.55
C THR A 44 -17.26 15.74 -32.38
N ALA A 45 -16.74 14.81 -33.19
CA ALA A 45 -15.33 14.48 -33.23
C ALA A 45 -14.51 15.66 -33.77
N GLN A 46 -13.55 16.15 -32.97
CA GLN A 46 -12.44 16.98 -33.47
C GLN A 46 -11.23 16.12 -33.75
N PRO A 47 -10.41 16.46 -34.78
CA PRO A 47 -9.28 15.62 -35.20
C PRO A 47 -8.15 15.66 -34.15
N LEU A 48 -7.55 14.49 -33.91
CA LEU A 48 -6.35 14.32 -33.10
C LEU A 48 -5.18 15.20 -33.62
N ALA A 49 -4.66 16.01 -32.73
CA ALA A 49 -3.40 16.72 -32.94
C ALA A 49 -2.25 15.70 -32.77
N THR A 50 -1.39 15.65 -33.78
CA THR A 50 -0.16 14.86 -33.81
C THR A 50 0.75 15.22 -32.64
N SER A 51 1.17 14.22 -31.87
CA SER A 51 2.12 14.33 -30.78
C SER A 51 3.49 14.79 -31.27
N SER A 52 3.95 15.92 -30.76
CA SER A 52 5.35 16.35 -30.87
C SER A 52 6.24 15.47 -29.99
N PRO A 53 7.48 15.16 -30.41
CA PRO A 53 8.38 14.33 -29.62
C PRO A 53 8.78 15.05 -28.33
N ARG A 54 8.74 14.29 -27.24
CA ARG A 54 9.20 14.71 -25.91
C ARG A 54 10.70 15.04 -25.96
N PRO A 55 11.15 16.18 -25.41
CA PRO A 55 12.58 16.47 -25.32
C PRO A 55 13.29 15.45 -24.41
N GLN A 56 14.40 14.91 -24.90
CA GLN A 56 15.33 14.13 -24.08
C GLN A 56 15.93 15.01 -22.97
N PRO A 57 16.21 14.44 -21.78
CA PRO A 57 16.92 15.18 -20.74
C PRO A 57 18.34 15.46 -21.18
N THR A 58 18.72 16.72 -21.19
CA THR A 58 20.10 17.18 -21.37
C THR A 58 20.90 16.88 -20.11
N GLU A 59 22.09 16.33 -20.29
CA GLU A 59 23.06 15.98 -19.26
C GLU A 59 23.48 17.12 -18.35
N THR A 60 23.65 16.76 -17.08
CA THR A 60 24.68 17.16 -16.11
C THR A 60 24.98 18.63 -15.95
N ALA A 61 24.28 19.25 -15.01
CA ALA A 61 24.94 20.18 -14.11
C ALA A 61 25.29 19.40 -12.82
N SER A 62 26.57 19.39 -12.44
CA SER A 62 27.02 18.99 -11.11
C SER A 62 26.27 19.86 -10.10
N VAL A 63 25.21 19.28 -9.52
CA VAL A 63 24.47 19.91 -8.43
C VAL A 63 25.37 19.79 -7.21
N ALA A 64 25.90 20.94 -6.74
CA ALA A 64 26.43 21.01 -5.39
C ALA A 64 25.40 20.39 -4.44
N ALA A 65 25.85 19.49 -3.59
CA ALA A 65 24.98 18.85 -2.60
C ALA A 65 24.20 19.96 -1.89
N PRO A 66 22.86 19.89 -1.83
CA PRO A 66 22.09 20.86 -1.11
C PRO A 66 22.57 20.85 0.35
N SER A 67 22.94 22.01 0.88
CA SER A 67 23.18 22.17 2.30
C SER A 67 21.86 21.82 3.00
N VAL A 68 21.82 20.66 3.67
CA VAL A 68 20.66 20.25 4.45
C VAL A 68 20.44 21.32 5.51
N PRO A 69 19.28 21.98 5.57
CA PRO A 69 19.01 22.92 6.65
C PRO A 69 19.09 22.16 7.96
N VAL A 70 19.74 22.71 8.97
CA VAL A 70 19.72 22.17 10.33
C VAL A 70 18.27 22.21 10.80
N MET A 71 17.57 21.07 10.73
CA MET A 71 16.18 20.95 11.16
C MET A 71 16.18 20.75 12.66
N THR A 72 15.68 21.74 13.38
CA THR A 72 15.55 21.71 14.86
C THR A 72 14.33 20.94 15.37
N ASP A 73 13.44 20.50 14.47
CA ASP A 73 12.20 19.82 14.80
C ASP A 73 12.01 18.55 13.97
N THR A 74 12.28 17.39 14.58
CA THR A 74 12.10 16.06 13.99
C THR A 74 10.67 15.82 13.49
N ALA A 75 9.64 16.35 14.18
CA ALA A 75 8.25 16.14 13.78
C ALA A 75 7.95 16.84 12.44
N SER A 76 8.49 18.06 12.23
CA SER A 76 8.37 18.75 10.94
C SER A 76 9.15 18.01 9.85
N LEU A 77 10.36 17.55 10.15
CA LEU A 77 11.17 16.79 9.20
C LEU A 77 10.44 15.53 8.72
N VAL A 78 9.93 14.73 9.63
CA VAL A 78 9.20 13.49 9.29
C VAL A 78 7.91 13.78 8.51
N ARG A 79 7.17 14.83 8.87
CA ARG A 79 5.92 15.21 8.21
C ARG A 79 6.13 15.76 6.80
N ASP A 80 7.19 16.56 6.62
CA ASP A 80 7.38 17.38 5.43
C ASP A 80 8.39 16.76 4.43
N THR A 81 8.94 15.56 4.75
CA THR A 81 9.85 14.84 3.86
C THR A 81 9.08 13.83 3.01
N ASP A 82 9.11 14.01 1.70
CA ASP A 82 8.64 13.00 0.76
C ASP A 82 9.62 11.83 0.73
N THR A 83 9.08 10.61 0.89
CA THR A 83 9.88 9.39 0.82
C THR A 83 10.26 9.07 -0.63
N PRO A 84 11.54 8.77 -0.92
CA PRO A 84 11.95 8.35 -2.26
C PRO A 84 11.29 7.02 -2.64
N LYS A 85 10.76 6.94 -3.86
CA LYS A 85 10.03 5.75 -4.32
C LYS A 85 10.91 4.81 -5.13
N ALA A 86 10.73 3.51 -4.91
CA ALA A 86 11.48 2.44 -5.54
C ALA A 86 11.17 2.31 -7.04
N ASP A 87 12.18 2.45 -7.90
CA ASP A 87 12.12 2.01 -9.31
C ASP A 87 12.77 0.63 -9.44
N GLN A 88 11.95 -0.42 -9.53
CA GLN A 88 12.40 -1.80 -9.59
C GLN A 88 13.34 -2.08 -10.77
N PHE A 89 13.20 -1.35 -11.89
CA PHE A 89 14.10 -1.45 -13.04
C PHE A 89 15.49 -0.92 -12.69
N SER A 90 15.57 0.29 -12.12
CA SER A 90 16.81 0.90 -11.69
C SER A 90 17.51 0.05 -10.61
N ILE A 91 16.75 -0.42 -9.61
CA ILE A 91 17.26 -1.26 -8.54
C ILE A 91 17.84 -2.57 -9.10
N THR A 92 17.07 -3.29 -9.92
CA THR A 92 17.53 -4.54 -10.55
C THR A 92 18.77 -4.32 -11.41
N GLN A 93 18.78 -3.24 -12.22
CA GLN A 93 19.90 -2.91 -13.09
C GLN A 93 21.21 -2.69 -12.30
N ARG A 94 21.16 -1.88 -11.25
CA ARG A 94 22.37 -1.50 -10.48
C ARG A 94 22.78 -2.52 -9.42
N LEU A 95 21.85 -3.26 -8.82
CA LEU A 95 22.14 -4.19 -7.71
C LEU A 95 22.21 -5.66 -8.13
N ARG A 96 21.36 -6.11 -9.08
CA ARG A 96 21.32 -7.52 -9.50
C ARG A 96 22.15 -7.78 -10.75
N LEU A 97 22.04 -6.91 -11.74
CA LEU A 97 22.69 -7.12 -13.03
C LEU A 97 24.05 -6.42 -13.15
N HIS A 98 24.35 -5.49 -12.24
CA HIS A 98 25.55 -4.65 -12.26
C HIS A 98 25.83 -4.08 -13.67
N SER A 99 24.81 -3.51 -14.29
CA SER A 99 24.82 -3.05 -15.68
C SER A 99 24.25 -1.64 -15.79
N SER A 100 24.75 -0.87 -16.73
CA SER A 100 24.18 0.44 -17.12
C SER A 100 23.21 0.35 -18.32
N ASN A 101 23.03 -0.86 -18.91
CA ASN A 101 22.14 -1.04 -20.04
C ASN A 101 20.67 -0.97 -19.61
N PRO A 102 19.83 -0.16 -20.25
CA PRO A 102 18.41 -0.09 -19.94
C PRO A 102 17.74 -1.46 -20.07
N LEU A 103 16.86 -1.79 -19.12
CA LEU A 103 16.07 -3.02 -19.17
C LEU A 103 14.78 -2.80 -19.97
N PRO A 104 14.34 -3.82 -20.74
CA PRO A 104 13.05 -3.75 -21.43
C PRO A 104 11.92 -3.66 -20.39
N ARG A 105 10.97 -2.75 -20.63
CA ARG A 105 9.79 -2.58 -19.78
C ARG A 105 8.62 -3.46 -20.18
N THR A 106 8.68 -4.02 -21.37
CA THR A 106 7.68 -4.94 -21.94
C THR A 106 8.34 -6.20 -22.45
N VAL A 107 7.58 -7.27 -22.54
CA VAL A 107 7.98 -8.54 -23.16
C VAL A 107 7.09 -8.80 -24.36
N ASP A 108 7.68 -9.39 -25.41
CA ASP A 108 6.92 -9.82 -26.58
C ASP A 108 6.62 -11.31 -26.45
N LYS A 109 5.34 -11.65 -26.25
CA LYS A 109 4.88 -13.05 -26.22
C LYS A 109 4.46 -13.56 -27.60
N GLY A 110 4.47 -12.71 -28.63
CA GLY A 110 4.22 -13.07 -30.02
C GLY A 110 2.79 -13.54 -30.33
N VAL A 111 1.84 -13.31 -29.42
CA VAL A 111 0.42 -13.68 -29.58
C VAL A 111 -0.45 -12.56 -29.06
N ASP A 112 -1.29 -12.00 -29.95
CA ASP A 112 -2.18 -10.89 -29.61
C ASP A 112 -3.56 -11.36 -29.10
N ASN A 113 -3.93 -12.62 -29.33
CA ASN A 113 -5.22 -13.18 -28.91
C ASN A 113 -5.12 -14.68 -28.65
N TYR A 114 -5.39 -15.10 -27.45
CA TYR A 114 -5.46 -16.50 -27.10
C TYR A 114 -6.85 -17.09 -27.39
N PRO A 115 -6.95 -18.25 -28.08
CA PRO A 115 -8.24 -18.90 -28.33
C PRO A 115 -8.75 -19.62 -27.08
N VAL A 116 -10.08 -19.69 -26.93
CA VAL A 116 -10.71 -20.55 -25.90
C VAL A 116 -10.16 -21.99 -26.01
N GLY A 117 -9.78 -22.56 -24.87
CA GLY A 117 -9.08 -23.85 -24.79
C GLY A 117 -7.55 -23.73 -24.74
N HIS A 118 -6.98 -22.53 -24.87
CA HIS A 118 -5.55 -22.31 -24.66
C HIS A 118 -5.17 -22.70 -23.22
N GLN A 119 -4.06 -23.44 -23.07
CA GLN A 119 -3.51 -23.82 -21.77
C GLN A 119 -2.21 -23.10 -21.50
N GLN A 120 -2.06 -22.60 -20.27
CA GLN A 120 -0.88 -21.89 -19.83
C GLN A 120 -0.50 -22.30 -18.40
N GLN A 121 0.80 -22.24 -18.08
CA GLN A 121 1.29 -22.35 -16.72
C GLN A 121 1.35 -20.98 -16.06
N PHE A 122 0.87 -20.91 -14.81
CA PHE A 122 0.89 -19.70 -14.00
C PHE A 122 1.66 -19.94 -12.70
N TRP A 123 2.48 -18.98 -12.34
CA TRP A 123 3.01 -18.86 -10.99
C TRP A 123 1.89 -18.43 -10.05
N MET A 124 1.81 -19.10 -8.93
CA MET A 124 0.88 -18.80 -7.83
C MET A 124 1.67 -18.59 -6.54
N SER A 125 1.15 -17.76 -5.64
CA SER A 125 1.65 -17.66 -4.28
C SER A 125 0.79 -18.50 -3.32
N ASP A 126 1.44 -19.36 -2.55
CA ASP A 126 0.86 -19.96 -1.34
C ASP A 126 1.15 -19.03 -0.17
N ILE A 127 0.18 -18.17 0.10
CA ILE A 127 0.30 -17.10 1.10
C ILE A 127 0.54 -17.67 2.49
N ALA A 128 -0.14 -18.77 2.82
CA ALA A 128 -0.01 -19.41 4.12
C ALA A 128 1.37 -20.07 4.31
N ALA A 129 1.89 -20.72 3.26
CA ALA A 129 3.19 -21.41 3.29
C ALA A 129 4.37 -20.52 2.86
N LYS A 130 4.11 -19.29 2.40
CA LYS A 130 5.12 -18.31 1.92
C LYS A 130 6.03 -18.89 0.85
N ARG A 131 5.44 -19.45 -0.19
CA ARG A 131 6.18 -20.07 -1.30
C ARG A 131 5.45 -19.88 -2.61
N TYR A 132 6.21 -19.90 -3.69
CA TYR A 132 5.66 -19.92 -5.04
C TYR A 132 5.58 -21.34 -5.59
N TYR A 133 4.56 -21.60 -6.39
CA TYR A 133 4.37 -22.85 -7.11
C TYR A 133 3.68 -22.57 -8.45
N THR A 134 3.68 -23.53 -9.36
CA THR A 134 3.01 -23.39 -10.66
C THR A 134 1.77 -24.25 -10.74
N ILE A 135 0.79 -23.74 -11.46
CA ILE A 135 -0.41 -24.49 -11.88
C ILE A 135 -0.55 -24.42 -13.40
N THR A 136 -1.32 -25.33 -13.96
CA THR A 136 -1.83 -25.21 -15.33
C THR A 136 -3.28 -24.74 -15.30
N ALA A 137 -3.66 -23.81 -16.17
CA ALA A 137 -5.02 -23.34 -16.32
C ALA A 137 -5.42 -23.26 -17.78
N THR A 138 -6.72 -23.45 -18.04
CA THR A 138 -7.33 -23.45 -19.36
C THR A 138 -8.19 -22.19 -19.55
N LEU A 139 -8.07 -21.51 -20.68
CA LEU A 139 -8.88 -20.36 -21.06
C LEU A 139 -10.32 -20.83 -21.39
N ILE A 140 -11.28 -20.34 -20.62
CA ILE A 140 -12.70 -20.75 -20.73
C ILE A 140 -13.53 -19.72 -21.48
N ALA A 141 -13.21 -18.41 -21.34
CA ALA A 141 -13.94 -17.33 -21.98
C ALA A 141 -13.02 -16.16 -22.30
N VAL A 142 -13.38 -15.40 -23.33
CA VAL A 142 -12.70 -14.19 -23.80
C VAL A 142 -13.75 -13.12 -24.02
N SER A 143 -13.48 -11.90 -23.59
CA SER A 143 -14.27 -10.70 -23.85
C SER A 143 -13.42 -9.64 -24.56
N GLU A 144 -13.90 -8.41 -24.67
CA GLU A 144 -13.15 -7.30 -25.28
C GLU A 144 -11.91 -6.90 -24.46
N HIS A 145 -12.00 -7.03 -23.10
CA HIS A 145 -10.95 -6.54 -22.21
C HIS A 145 -10.35 -7.62 -21.29
N ALA A 146 -10.87 -8.86 -21.32
CA ALA A 146 -10.36 -9.86 -20.40
C ALA A 146 -10.37 -11.30 -20.92
N TYR A 147 -9.39 -12.07 -20.41
CA TYR A 147 -9.32 -13.53 -20.47
C TYR A 147 -9.77 -14.12 -19.13
N MET A 148 -10.65 -15.13 -19.17
CA MET A 148 -11.07 -15.85 -17.98
C MET A 148 -10.48 -17.27 -18.00
N TYR A 149 -9.42 -17.48 -17.23
CA TYR A 149 -8.77 -18.79 -17.05
C TYR A 149 -9.31 -19.52 -15.85
N VAL A 150 -9.29 -20.84 -15.90
CA VAL A 150 -9.66 -21.73 -14.80
C VAL A 150 -8.57 -22.77 -14.61
N GLN A 151 -8.06 -22.91 -13.39
CA GLN A 151 -7.09 -23.94 -13.02
C GLN A 151 -7.59 -25.32 -13.36
N ASP A 152 -6.76 -26.16 -13.98
CA ASP A 152 -7.12 -27.52 -14.35
C ASP A 152 -7.49 -28.34 -13.09
N GLY A 153 -8.66 -28.97 -13.15
CA GLY A 153 -9.22 -29.70 -12.00
C GLY A 153 -9.95 -28.85 -10.95
N TYR A 154 -9.93 -27.54 -11.05
CA TYR A 154 -10.75 -26.66 -10.20
C TYR A 154 -12.23 -26.75 -10.62
N LYS A 155 -13.10 -27.03 -9.65
CA LYS A 155 -14.52 -27.26 -9.95
C LYS A 155 -15.30 -25.96 -9.95
N VAL A 156 -15.43 -25.36 -11.12
CA VAL A 156 -16.29 -24.20 -11.38
C VAL A 156 -17.12 -24.46 -12.64
N SER A 157 -18.34 -23.93 -12.71
CA SER A 157 -19.18 -24.01 -13.89
C SER A 157 -18.64 -23.08 -14.99
N ASN A 158 -18.34 -23.60 -16.18
CA ASN A 158 -17.93 -22.78 -17.32
C ASN A 158 -19.00 -21.73 -17.68
N GLU A 159 -20.28 -22.04 -17.50
CA GLU A 159 -21.38 -21.09 -17.75
C GLU A 159 -21.35 -19.95 -16.73
N ALA A 160 -21.13 -20.27 -15.46
CA ALA A 160 -20.98 -19.23 -14.42
C ALA A 160 -19.74 -18.35 -14.65
N VAL A 161 -18.64 -18.92 -15.13
CA VAL A 161 -17.42 -18.17 -15.51
C VAL A 161 -17.70 -17.20 -16.66
N LYS A 162 -18.41 -17.62 -17.69
CA LYS A 162 -18.80 -16.76 -18.83
C LYS A 162 -19.70 -15.61 -18.39
N GLN A 163 -20.72 -15.90 -17.58
CA GLN A 163 -21.62 -14.87 -17.05
C GLN A 163 -20.88 -13.87 -16.15
N ALA A 164 -19.90 -14.33 -15.36
CA ALA A 164 -19.07 -13.44 -14.56
C ALA A 164 -18.18 -12.54 -15.43
N LEU A 165 -17.72 -13.03 -16.56
CA LEU A 165 -16.99 -12.22 -17.54
C LEU A 165 -17.91 -11.15 -18.18
N ASP A 166 -19.18 -11.52 -18.49
CA ASP A 166 -20.18 -10.55 -18.98
C ASP A 166 -20.47 -9.47 -17.92
N ASP A 167 -20.60 -9.84 -16.63
CA ASP A 167 -20.76 -8.89 -15.54
C ASP A 167 -19.54 -7.99 -15.37
N PHE A 168 -18.33 -8.54 -15.52
CA PHE A 168 -17.11 -7.76 -15.51
C PHE A 168 -17.11 -6.70 -16.61
N GLU A 169 -17.40 -7.07 -17.86
CA GLU A 169 -17.45 -6.15 -19.00
C GLU A 169 -18.51 -5.06 -18.86
N GLN A 170 -19.71 -5.44 -18.43
CA GLN A 170 -20.86 -4.53 -18.44
C GLN A 170 -20.96 -3.62 -17.22
N HIS A 171 -20.39 -4.04 -16.09
CA HIS A 171 -20.54 -3.33 -14.82
C HIS A 171 -19.20 -3.00 -14.17
N ILE A 172 -18.37 -4.01 -13.85
CA ILE A 172 -17.17 -3.78 -13.04
C ILE A 172 -16.13 -2.94 -13.79
N TYR A 173 -15.83 -3.31 -15.04
CA TYR A 173 -14.83 -2.62 -15.85
C TYR A 173 -15.13 -1.12 -16.04
N PRO A 174 -16.32 -0.71 -16.52
CA PRO A 174 -16.62 0.70 -16.71
C PRO A 174 -16.72 1.49 -15.40
N ILE A 175 -17.27 0.91 -14.32
CA ILE A 175 -17.40 1.59 -13.03
C ILE A 175 -16.04 1.82 -12.40
N ASN A 176 -15.20 0.79 -12.33
CA ASN A 176 -13.86 0.93 -11.74
C ASN A 176 -13.03 1.96 -12.53
N ARG A 177 -13.08 1.94 -13.87
CA ARG A 177 -12.37 2.94 -14.68
C ARG A 177 -12.91 4.36 -14.51
N GLN A 178 -14.21 4.52 -14.32
CA GLN A 178 -14.81 5.82 -14.06
C GLN A 178 -14.27 6.47 -12.78
N TYR A 179 -14.13 5.68 -11.72
CA TYR A 179 -13.77 6.20 -10.39
C TYR A 179 -12.27 6.21 -10.14
N PHE A 180 -11.53 5.19 -10.59
CA PHE A 180 -10.16 4.98 -10.14
C PHE A 180 -9.10 5.27 -11.21
N GLY A 181 -9.43 5.36 -12.47
CA GLY A 181 -8.49 5.52 -13.57
C GLY A 181 -8.48 4.30 -14.50
N GLN A 182 -7.32 3.89 -14.97
CA GLN A 182 -7.23 2.77 -15.92
C GLN A 182 -6.09 1.81 -15.54
N GLU A 183 -6.28 0.56 -15.93
CA GLU A 183 -5.27 -0.49 -15.89
C GLU A 183 -4.10 -0.20 -16.85
N PRO A 184 -2.95 -0.88 -16.72
CA PRO A 184 -1.92 -0.85 -17.75
C PRO A 184 -2.50 -1.39 -19.06
N ASN A 185 -2.44 -0.61 -20.14
CA ASN A 185 -2.95 -1.02 -21.45
C ASN A 185 -2.07 -0.41 -22.56
N PRO A 186 -1.36 -1.26 -23.36
CA PRO A 186 -1.48 -2.73 -23.46
C PRO A 186 -0.71 -3.56 -22.43
N GLY A 187 -0.18 -3.06 -21.36
CA GLY A 187 0.47 -3.84 -20.33
C GLY A 187 1.90 -4.33 -20.63
N VAL A 188 2.41 -5.21 -19.75
CA VAL A 188 3.79 -5.70 -19.81
C VAL A 188 4.04 -6.62 -21.00
N ASP A 189 3.05 -7.40 -21.44
CA ASP A 189 3.16 -8.35 -22.55
C ASP A 189 2.67 -7.79 -23.90
N GLY A 190 2.18 -6.57 -23.91
CA GLY A 190 1.66 -5.91 -25.09
C GLY A 190 0.24 -6.33 -25.48
N ASP A 191 -0.40 -7.25 -24.74
CA ASP A 191 -1.80 -7.66 -24.92
C ASP A 191 -2.72 -6.68 -24.15
N PRO A 192 -3.77 -6.13 -24.77
CA PRO A 192 -4.71 -5.25 -24.08
C PRO A 192 -5.65 -5.95 -23.09
N HIS A 193 -5.69 -7.28 -23.09
CA HIS A 193 -6.57 -8.03 -22.20
C HIS A 193 -5.93 -8.23 -20.84
N ILE A 194 -6.72 -8.07 -19.79
CA ILE A 194 -6.35 -8.53 -18.46
C ILE A 194 -6.70 -10.01 -18.29
N THR A 195 -5.95 -10.71 -17.48
CA THR A 195 -6.23 -12.11 -17.14
C THR A 195 -6.91 -12.20 -15.77
N ILE A 196 -8.07 -12.88 -15.73
CA ILE A 196 -8.77 -13.26 -14.50
C ILE A 196 -8.58 -14.76 -14.31
N LEU A 197 -7.73 -15.15 -13.35
CA LEU A 197 -7.38 -16.55 -13.09
C LEU A 197 -8.19 -17.11 -11.93
N ASN A 198 -9.08 -18.03 -12.22
CA ASN A 198 -9.83 -18.79 -11.22
C ASN A 198 -9.00 -19.98 -10.75
N ALA A 199 -8.59 -19.97 -9.50
CA ALA A 199 -7.72 -20.99 -8.95
C ALA A 199 -8.03 -21.27 -7.47
N GLN A 200 -7.52 -22.39 -6.95
CA GLN A 200 -7.57 -22.66 -5.52
C GLN A 200 -6.54 -21.78 -4.81
N ILE A 201 -7.02 -20.82 -4.04
CA ILE A 201 -6.20 -19.91 -3.23
C ILE A 201 -6.35 -20.27 -1.76
N SER A 202 -5.24 -20.28 -1.02
CA SER A 202 -5.23 -20.54 0.41
C SER A 202 -5.05 -19.24 1.18
N GLY A 203 -6.00 -18.91 2.06
CA GLY A 203 -5.89 -17.78 2.98
C GLY A 203 -6.44 -16.45 2.45
N ALA A 204 -7.00 -16.41 1.23
CA ALA A 204 -7.61 -15.21 0.66
C ALA A 204 -8.75 -15.53 -0.29
N GLY A 205 -9.64 -14.57 -0.54
CA GLY A 205 -10.69 -14.68 -1.56
C GLY A 205 -10.17 -14.44 -2.97
N GLY A 206 -9.19 -13.58 -3.10
CA GLY A 206 -8.47 -13.23 -4.32
C GLY A 206 -7.19 -12.50 -3.97
N TYR A 207 -6.43 -12.12 -4.99
CA TYR A 207 -5.33 -11.17 -4.86
C TYR A 207 -4.91 -10.61 -6.22
N PHE A 208 -4.38 -9.40 -6.21
CA PHE A 208 -3.57 -8.82 -7.26
C PHE A 208 -2.09 -8.95 -6.89
N SER A 209 -1.21 -9.16 -7.88
CA SER A 209 0.24 -9.19 -7.68
C SER A 209 0.92 -8.25 -8.66
N ALA A 210 1.45 -7.15 -8.16
CA ALA A 210 2.25 -6.23 -8.97
C ALA A 210 3.50 -6.89 -9.59
N ALA A 211 3.95 -8.02 -9.03
CA ALA A 211 5.06 -8.81 -9.59
C ALA A 211 4.78 -9.27 -11.03
N ASP A 212 3.51 -9.53 -11.37
CA ASP A 212 3.12 -10.01 -12.70
C ASP A 212 3.22 -8.94 -13.79
N ALA A 213 3.12 -7.67 -13.41
CA ALA A 213 3.26 -6.53 -14.31
C ALA A 213 4.73 -6.16 -14.62
N TYR A 214 5.69 -6.98 -14.22
CA TYR A 214 7.11 -6.80 -14.52
C TYR A 214 7.66 -7.96 -15.36
N PRO A 215 8.67 -7.71 -16.23
CA PRO A 215 9.43 -8.78 -16.86
C PRO A 215 10.12 -9.68 -15.82
N LYS A 216 10.31 -10.97 -16.14
CA LYS A 216 10.98 -11.96 -15.25
C LYS A 216 12.39 -11.58 -14.85
N VAL A 217 13.07 -10.73 -15.61
CA VAL A 217 14.38 -10.19 -15.24
C VAL A 217 14.30 -9.32 -13.98
N ILE A 218 13.14 -8.68 -13.73
CA ILE A 218 12.86 -7.89 -12.53
C ILE A 218 12.35 -8.80 -11.41
N THR A 219 11.33 -9.61 -11.69
CA THR A 219 10.65 -10.46 -10.70
C THR A 219 10.55 -11.89 -11.23
N ARG A 220 11.36 -12.81 -10.71
CA ARG A 220 11.48 -14.19 -11.24
C ARG A 220 10.18 -15.00 -11.25
N PHE A 221 9.23 -14.66 -10.39
CA PHE A 221 7.92 -15.34 -10.29
C PHE A 221 6.81 -14.63 -11.06
N SER A 222 7.15 -13.64 -11.88
CA SER A 222 6.20 -12.94 -12.73
C SER A 222 5.55 -13.87 -13.74
N ASN A 223 4.27 -13.66 -13.98
CA ASN A 223 3.55 -14.24 -15.14
C ASN A 223 3.68 -13.37 -16.38
N GLU A 224 4.24 -12.17 -16.26
CA GLU A 224 4.44 -11.20 -17.33
C GLU A 224 3.14 -10.90 -18.09
N GLN A 225 2.10 -10.54 -17.32
CA GLN A 225 0.79 -10.12 -17.84
C GLN A 225 -0.01 -9.41 -16.73
N GLU A 226 -1.01 -8.64 -17.12
CA GLU A 226 -1.97 -8.01 -16.25
C GLU A 226 -2.93 -9.06 -15.69
N LEU A 227 -2.75 -9.44 -14.41
CA LEU A 227 -3.36 -10.64 -13.84
C LEU A 227 -3.97 -10.36 -12.47
N ILE A 228 -5.21 -10.82 -12.26
CA ILE A 228 -5.84 -10.95 -10.95
C ILE A 228 -6.21 -12.41 -10.68
N TYR A 229 -6.13 -12.80 -9.42
CA TYR A 229 -6.37 -14.17 -8.97
C TYR A 229 -7.63 -14.24 -8.14
N ILE A 230 -8.53 -15.15 -8.48
CA ILE A 230 -9.82 -15.32 -7.81
C ILE A 230 -9.94 -16.75 -7.28
N GLY A 231 -10.04 -16.85 -5.93
CA GLY A 231 -10.19 -18.14 -5.23
C GLY A 231 -11.59 -18.38 -4.70
N THR A 232 -12.47 -17.42 -4.84
CA THR A 232 -13.83 -17.51 -4.33
C THR A 232 -14.71 -18.37 -5.24
N SER A 233 -15.56 -19.18 -4.61
CA SER A 233 -16.43 -20.13 -5.29
C SER A 233 -17.79 -20.19 -4.56
N PRO A 234 -18.91 -20.34 -5.25
CA PRO A 234 -19.04 -20.45 -6.71
C PRO A 234 -18.96 -19.12 -7.43
N ALA A 235 -18.52 -19.14 -8.69
CA ALA A 235 -18.59 -18.00 -9.59
C ALA A 235 -20.01 -17.43 -9.64
N GLN A 236 -20.14 -16.11 -9.91
CA GLN A 236 -21.38 -15.33 -9.92
C GLN A 236 -22.08 -15.12 -8.57
N THR A 237 -21.52 -15.53 -7.46
CA THR A 237 -22.02 -15.03 -6.18
C THR A 237 -21.64 -13.54 -6.04
N GLN A 238 -22.42 -12.81 -5.28
CA GLN A 238 -22.11 -11.41 -4.92
C GLN A 238 -20.67 -11.27 -4.42
N TYR A 239 -20.22 -12.25 -3.62
CA TYR A 239 -18.88 -12.28 -3.08
C TYR A 239 -17.79 -12.48 -4.15
N TYR A 240 -18.02 -13.34 -5.13
CA TYR A 240 -17.09 -13.57 -6.23
C TYR A 240 -16.92 -12.30 -7.09
N LEU A 241 -18.03 -11.67 -7.47
CA LEU A 241 -18.00 -10.43 -8.26
C LEU A 241 -17.41 -9.26 -7.48
N ALA A 242 -17.70 -9.17 -6.18
CA ALA A 242 -17.09 -8.20 -5.28
C ALA A 242 -15.56 -8.36 -5.25
N THR A 243 -15.07 -9.61 -5.17
CA THR A 243 -13.62 -9.89 -5.21
C THR A 243 -13.00 -9.45 -6.55
N ILE A 244 -13.66 -9.70 -7.68
CA ILE A 244 -13.16 -9.20 -8.98
C ILE A 244 -13.07 -7.67 -8.99
N ALA A 245 -14.09 -6.97 -8.50
CA ALA A 245 -14.09 -5.51 -8.44
C ALA A 245 -12.97 -4.96 -7.56
N HIS A 246 -12.70 -5.62 -6.43
CA HIS A 246 -11.62 -5.31 -5.50
C HIS A 246 -10.24 -5.50 -6.14
N GLU A 247 -9.96 -6.69 -6.68
CA GLU A 247 -8.64 -7.00 -7.25
C GLU A 247 -8.36 -6.20 -8.54
N PHE A 248 -9.39 -5.93 -9.33
CA PHE A 248 -9.24 -5.07 -10.52
C PHE A 248 -8.95 -3.61 -10.13
N GLN A 249 -9.51 -3.13 -9.01
CA GLN A 249 -9.16 -1.80 -8.50
C GLN A 249 -7.68 -1.72 -8.13
N HIS A 250 -7.11 -2.76 -7.50
CA HIS A 250 -5.68 -2.80 -7.21
C HIS A 250 -4.81 -2.72 -8.46
N MET A 251 -5.19 -3.41 -9.54
CA MET A 251 -4.49 -3.31 -10.82
C MET A 251 -4.51 -1.88 -11.38
N ILE A 252 -5.67 -1.22 -11.35
CA ILE A 252 -5.79 0.19 -11.75
C ILE A 252 -4.91 1.07 -10.86
N HIS A 253 -4.96 0.86 -9.55
CA HIS A 253 -4.20 1.66 -8.59
C HIS A 253 -2.69 1.51 -8.82
N PHE A 254 -2.21 0.30 -9.07
CA PHE A 254 -0.82 0.05 -9.40
C PHE A 254 -0.36 0.81 -10.65
N ASN A 255 -1.21 0.93 -11.67
CA ASN A 255 -0.89 1.71 -12.86
C ASN A 255 -0.88 3.22 -12.61
N GLU A 256 -1.87 3.74 -11.88
CA GLU A 256 -2.03 5.18 -11.64
C GLU A 256 -1.05 5.70 -10.57
N ASN A 257 -0.88 4.96 -9.48
CA ASN A 257 -0.04 5.34 -8.34
C ASN A 257 0.51 4.12 -7.57
N PRO A 258 1.56 3.45 -8.06
CA PRO A 258 2.13 2.25 -7.42
C PRO A 258 2.73 2.51 -6.04
N ALA A 259 2.87 3.77 -5.66
CA ALA A 259 3.49 4.19 -4.40
C ALA A 259 2.47 4.66 -3.35
N GLN A 260 1.18 4.39 -3.55
CA GLN A 260 0.15 4.76 -2.59
C GLN A 260 0.25 3.94 -1.30
N SER A 261 -0.06 4.60 -0.18
CA SER A 261 -0.15 3.94 1.13
C SER A 261 -1.20 2.82 1.12
N VAL A 262 -0.88 1.68 1.74
CA VAL A 262 -1.72 0.48 1.77
C VAL A 262 -3.16 0.77 2.25
N TRP A 263 -3.34 1.61 3.27
CA TRP A 263 -4.68 1.90 3.79
C TRP A 263 -5.60 2.60 2.77
N LEU A 264 -5.05 3.47 1.89
CA LEU A 264 -5.83 4.10 0.82
C LEU A 264 -6.06 3.15 -0.35
N ASN A 265 -5.09 2.30 -0.67
CA ASN A 265 -5.22 1.29 -1.71
C ASN A 265 -6.33 0.30 -1.35
N GLU A 266 -6.29 -0.27 -0.14
CA GLU A 266 -7.32 -1.19 0.35
C GLU A 266 -8.69 -0.53 0.52
N GLY A 267 -8.71 0.69 1.07
CA GLY A 267 -9.96 1.44 1.18
C GLY A 267 -10.61 1.75 -0.17
N ALA A 268 -9.81 1.98 -1.21
CA ALA A 268 -10.30 2.18 -2.58
C ALA A 268 -10.84 0.88 -3.19
N SER A 269 -10.24 -0.27 -2.86
CA SER A 269 -10.71 -1.58 -3.32
C SER A 269 -12.03 -1.99 -2.65
N GLU A 270 -12.19 -1.73 -1.36
CA GLU A 270 -13.48 -1.87 -0.67
C GLU A 270 -14.54 -0.91 -1.25
N LEU A 271 -14.14 0.33 -1.55
CA LEU A 271 -15.02 1.30 -2.21
C LEU A 271 -15.45 0.81 -3.60
N ALA A 272 -14.57 0.13 -4.35
CA ALA A 272 -14.92 -0.45 -5.64
C ALA A 272 -15.99 -1.54 -5.51
N MET A 273 -15.90 -2.41 -4.49
CA MET A 273 -16.96 -3.37 -4.21
C MET A 273 -18.31 -2.67 -4.04
N PHE A 274 -18.35 -1.64 -3.19
CA PHE A 274 -19.56 -0.88 -2.92
C PHE A 274 -20.11 -0.15 -4.16
N LEU A 275 -19.26 0.52 -4.94
CA LEU A 275 -19.68 1.26 -6.14
C LEU A 275 -20.28 0.36 -7.21
N ASN A 276 -19.86 -0.92 -7.25
CA ASN A 276 -20.44 -1.95 -8.10
C ASN A 276 -21.69 -2.60 -7.50
N GLY A 277 -22.16 -2.15 -6.34
CA GLY A 277 -23.37 -2.64 -5.70
C GLY A 277 -23.18 -3.92 -4.89
N TYR A 278 -21.93 -4.27 -4.54
CA TYR A 278 -21.61 -5.46 -3.75
C TYR A 278 -21.39 -5.11 -2.26
N ASP A 279 -21.55 -6.13 -1.41
CA ASP A 279 -21.30 -6.03 0.02
C ASP A 279 -19.79 -6.07 0.31
N VAL A 280 -19.33 -5.22 1.23
CA VAL A 280 -17.93 -5.14 1.67
C VAL A 280 -17.57 -6.16 2.75
N GLY A 281 -18.39 -7.19 2.93
CA GLY A 281 -18.09 -8.29 3.87
C GLY A 281 -18.15 -7.92 5.36
N GLY A 282 -18.75 -6.78 5.72
CA GLY A 282 -18.93 -6.34 7.11
C GLY A 282 -17.69 -5.73 7.77
N THR A 283 -16.69 -5.32 6.99
CA THR A 283 -15.49 -4.65 7.48
C THR A 283 -15.83 -3.33 8.19
N ASP A 284 -16.81 -2.60 7.68
CA ASP A 284 -17.39 -1.39 8.26
C ASP A 284 -18.00 -1.62 9.65
N TYR A 285 -18.68 -2.77 9.84
CA TYR A 285 -19.21 -3.17 11.14
C TYR A 285 -18.10 -3.45 12.15
N VAL A 286 -17.04 -4.14 11.73
CA VAL A 286 -15.88 -4.44 12.61
C VAL A 286 -15.23 -3.14 13.09
N PHE A 287 -15.05 -2.16 12.19
CA PHE A 287 -14.59 -0.82 12.58
C PHE A 287 -15.57 -0.13 13.53
N ALA A 288 -16.88 -0.15 13.22
CA ALA A 288 -17.88 0.53 14.04
C ALA A 288 -17.94 0.00 15.49
N VAL A 289 -17.68 -1.28 15.68
CA VAL A 289 -17.61 -1.91 17.02
C VAL A 289 -16.34 -1.51 17.78
N ASN A 290 -15.23 -1.27 17.09
CA ASN A 290 -13.98 -0.83 17.70
C ASN A 290 -13.36 0.31 16.87
N PRO A 291 -13.79 1.58 17.06
CA PRO A 291 -13.34 2.71 16.26
C PRO A 291 -11.96 3.27 16.64
N ASP A 292 -11.27 2.70 17.66
CA ASP A 292 -9.88 3.03 17.99
C ASP A 292 -8.92 2.28 17.04
N VAL A 293 -9.08 2.54 15.75
CA VAL A 293 -8.23 2.05 14.67
C VAL A 293 -7.54 3.24 14.03
N GLN A 294 -6.22 3.20 13.93
CA GLN A 294 -5.46 4.24 13.24
C GLN A 294 -5.80 4.24 11.75
N LEU A 295 -6.50 5.29 11.25
CA LEU A 295 -6.96 5.37 9.88
C LEU A 295 -5.82 5.27 8.86
N ASN A 296 -4.74 6.02 9.07
CA ASN A 296 -3.59 6.07 8.17
C ASN A 296 -2.48 5.06 8.52
N GLY A 297 -2.83 4.02 9.29
CA GLY A 297 -1.95 2.91 9.62
C GLY A 297 -2.48 1.59 9.07
N TRP A 298 -1.65 0.55 9.15
CA TRP A 298 -2.05 -0.80 8.77
C TRP A 298 -1.52 -1.84 9.75
N ALA A 299 -2.31 -2.87 10.05
CA ALA A 299 -1.90 -3.90 10.99
C ALA A 299 -1.05 -4.98 10.30
N SER A 300 0.05 -5.38 10.95
CA SER A 300 0.92 -6.46 10.49
C SER A 300 0.30 -7.87 10.56
N GLN A 301 -0.82 -8.00 11.27
CA GLN A 301 -1.52 -9.27 11.47
C GLN A 301 -2.87 -9.24 10.76
N PRO A 302 -3.18 -10.21 9.89
CA PRO A 302 -4.39 -10.19 9.08
C PRO A 302 -5.70 -10.15 9.87
N ASP A 303 -5.76 -10.82 11.01
CA ASP A 303 -6.91 -10.79 11.90
C ASP A 303 -7.18 -9.41 12.53
N LYS A 304 -6.16 -8.56 12.59
CA LYS A 304 -6.26 -7.18 13.06
C LYS A 304 -6.48 -6.16 11.94
N SER A 305 -6.25 -6.53 10.69
CA SER A 305 -6.43 -5.62 9.55
C SER A 305 -7.88 -5.34 9.20
N ILE A 306 -8.84 -6.21 9.58
CA ILE A 306 -10.25 -6.07 9.22
C ILE A 306 -10.83 -4.72 9.63
N GLY A 307 -10.51 -4.23 10.82
CA GLY A 307 -10.93 -2.90 11.27
C GLY A 307 -10.31 -1.76 10.44
N HIS A 308 -9.09 -1.95 9.90
CA HIS A 308 -8.44 -0.98 9.01
C HIS A 308 -9.11 -0.93 7.64
N TYR A 309 -9.52 -2.09 7.08
CA TYR A 309 -10.36 -2.13 5.86
C TYR A 309 -11.61 -1.28 6.03
N GLY A 310 -12.37 -1.52 7.11
CA GLY A 310 -13.61 -0.79 7.38
C GLY A 310 -13.40 0.70 7.62
N ALA A 311 -12.35 1.10 8.35
CA ALA A 311 -12.02 2.51 8.58
C ALA A 311 -11.69 3.23 7.25
N ALA A 312 -10.80 2.64 6.45
CA ALA A 312 -10.36 3.21 5.18
C ALA A 312 -11.49 3.29 4.15
N TYR A 313 -12.29 2.22 4.03
CA TYR A 313 -13.49 2.20 3.20
C TYR A 313 -14.46 3.30 3.57
N LEU A 314 -14.84 3.39 4.84
CA LEU A 314 -15.82 4.38 5.29
C LEU A 314 -15.30 5.81 5.10
N PHE A 315 -14.02 6.05 5.29
CA PHE A 315 -13.43 7.35 5.06
C PHE A 315 -13.47 7.73 3.56
N LEU A 316 -13.05 6.83 2.67
CA LEU A 316 -13.11 7.08 1.23
C LEU A 316 -14.54 7.16 0.71
N ARG A 317 -15.47 6.37 1.25
CA ARG A 317 -16.89 6.50 0.94
C ARG A 317 -17.44 7.86 1.34
N TYR A 318 -17.10 8.33 2.55
CA TYR A 318 -17.47 9.66 3.01
C TYR A 318 -16.96 10.75 2.05
N LEU A 319 -15.70 10.68 1.63
CA LEU A 319 -15.12 11.61 0.67
C LEU A 319 -15.76 11.48 -0.72
N SER A 320 -16.01 10.27 -1.20
CA SER A 320 -16.71 10.02 -2.46
C SER A 320 -18.14 10.57 -2.45
N ASN A 321 -18.87 10.44 -1.36
CA ASN A 321 -20.18 11.06 -1.20
C ASN A 321 -20.12 12.60 -1.25
N LEU A 322 -19.10 13.20 -0.65
CA LEU A 322 -18.96 14.67 -0.61
C LEU A 322 -18.49 15.24 -1.95
N TYR A 323 -17.51 14.63 -2.59
CA TYR A 323 -16.77 15.23 -3.71
C TYR A 323 -16.95 14.49 -5.03
N GLY A 324 -17.55 13.29 -5.02
CA GLY A 324 -17.85 12.51 -6.22
C GLY A 324 -16.63 11.78 -6.81
N PRO A 325 -16.80 11.20 -8.04
CA PRO A 325 -15.79 10.37 -8.68
C PRO A 325 -14.51 11.15 -9.05
N ASP A 326 -14.61 12.44 -9.34
CA ASP A 326 -13.44 13.25 -9.70
C ASP A 326 -12.43 13.32 -8.55
N PHE A 327 -12.90 13.38 -7.30
CA PHE A 327 -12.03 13.34 -6.13
C PHE A 327 -11.24 12.03 -6.06
N VAL A 328 -11.92 10.90 -6.20
CA VAL A 328 -11.28 9.57 -6.11
C VAL A 328 -10.25 9.41 -7.23
N ARG A 329 -10.58 9.86 -8.44
CA ARG A 329 -9.68 9.82 -9.59
C ARG A 329 -8.44 10.70 -9.41
N GLU A 330 -8.61 11.93 -8.94
CA GLU A 330 -7.50 12.85 -8.69
C GLU A 330 -6.59 12.34 -7.54
N MET A 331 -7.15 11.72 -6.51
CA MET A 331 -6.40 11.09 -5.44
C MET A 331 -5.51 9.97 -6.00
N ASN A 332 -6.06 9.07 -6.81
CA ASN A 332 -5.31 7.98 -7.42
C ASN A 332 -4.20 8.48 -8.37
N ARG A 333 -4.47 9.53 -9.16
CA ARG A 333 -3.52 10.08 -10.14
C ARG A 333 -2.46 10.99 -9.55
N SER A 334 -2.56 11.33 -8.27
CA SER A 334 -1.71 12.35 -7.63
C SER A 334 -0.23 11.97 -7.61
N ARG A 335 0.12 10.68 -7.65
CA ARG A 335 1.46 10.11 -7.41
C ARG A 335 2.04 10.46 -6.04
N LEU A 336 1.18 10.92 -5.13
CA LEU A 336 1.49 11.17 -3.73
C LEU A 336 0.90 10.03 -2.88
N ALA A 337 1.43 9.81 -1.70
CA ALA A 337 0.96 8.77 -0.79
C ALA A 337 0.16 9.34 0.39
N GLY A 338 -0.75 8.54 0.93
CA GLY A 338 -1.46 8.81 2.17
C GLY A 338 -2.18 10.16 2.23
N PRO A 339 -2.07 10.90 3.35
CA PRO A 339 -2.72 12.20 3.52
C PRO A 339 -2.40 13.24 2.44
N ALA A 340 -1.18 13.18 1.87
CA ALA A 340 -0.76 14.12 0.83
C ALA A 340 -1.58 13.94 -0.46
N SER A 341 -1.93 12.70 -0.83
CA SER A 341 -2.78 12.43 -2.01
C SER A 341 -4.21 12.95 -1.82
N ILE A 342 -4.74 12.87 -0.60
CA ILE A 342 -6.05 13.42 -0.24
C ILE A 342 -6.03 14.95 -0.33
N ASN A 343 -5.00 15.59 0.24
CA ASN A 343 -4.85 17.04 0.17
C ASN A 343 -4.73 17.53 -1.28
N TYR A 344 -4.00 16.80 -2.10
CA TYR A 344 -3.89 17.09 -3.53
C TYR A 344 -5.28 17.02 -4.22
N ALA A 345 -6.02 15.93 -4.01
CA ALA A 345 -7.34 15.76 -4.60
C ALA A 345 -8.34 16.84 -4.15
N LEU A 346 -8.37 17.15 -2.85
CA LEU A 346 -9.20 18.24 -2.31
C LEU A 346 -8.88 19.59 -2.96
N ASN A 347 -7.60 19.90 -3.15
CA ASN A 347 -7.17 21.12 -3.84
C ASN A 347 -7.57 21.14 -5.32
N LYS A 348 -7.57 19.99 -6.00
CA LYS A 348 -7.92 19.87 -7.43
C LYS A 348 -9.40 20.01 -7.69
N VAL A 349 -10.23 19.31 -6.92
CA VAL A 349 -11.68 19.40 -7.09
C VAL A 349 -12.26 20.70 -6.51
N GLY A 350 -11.46 21.40 -5.70
CA GLY A 350 -11.83 22.64 -5.03
C GLY A 350 -12.81 22.43 -3.88
N PRO A 351 -12.99 23.45 -3.03
CA PRO A 351 -13.97 23.39 -1.95
C PRO A 351 -15.38 23.33 -2.56
N ARG A 352 -15.93 22.13 -2.67
CA ARG A 352 -17.36 21.99 -2.92
C ARG A 352 -18.06 22.33 -1.62
N THR A 353 -18.74 23.45 -1.60
CA THR A 353 -19.78 23.71 -0.61
C THR A 353 -20.93 22.76 -0.89
N VAL A 354 -20.93 21.60 -0.27
CA VAL A 354 -22.10 20.73 -0.28
C VAL A 354 -23.19 21.47 0.51
N MET A 355 -24.30 21.85 -0.14
CA MET A 355 -25.37 22.66 0.45
C MET A 355 -24.87 23.96 1.15
N GLY A 356 -23.74 24.54 0.71
CA GLY A 356 -23.20 25.77 1.30
C GLY A 356 -22.27 25.56 2.50
N ALA A 357 -22.02 24.33 2.94
CA ALA A 357 -21.10 24.03 4.04
C ALA A 357 -19.76 23.51 3.51
N ASN A 358 -18.65 23.93 4.12
CA ASN A 358 -17.32 23.42 3.87
C ASN A 358 -17.02 22.27 4.84
N CYS A 359 -16.95 21.03 4.31
CA CYS A 359 -16.74 19.81 5.11
C CYS A 359 -15.27 19.43 5.26
N GLY A 360 -14.36 20.37 5.17
CA GLY A 360 -12.91 20.21 5.28
C GLY A 360 -12.19 20.67 4.02
N THR A 361 -10.95 21.12 4.19
CA THR A 361 -10.06 21.61 3.11
C THR A 361 -8.78 20.80 3.00
N ASP A 362 -8.52 19.95 3.98
CA ASP A 362 -7.37 19.09 4.09
C ASP A 362 -7.75 17.79 4.83
N PHE A 363 -6.81 16.86 4.89
CA PHE A 363 -7.00 15.57 5.54
C PHE A 363 -7.43 15.71 7.01
N ASP A 364 -6.75 16.56 7.77
CA ASP A 364 -7.02 16.73 9.21
C ASP A 364 -8.40 17.28 9.49
N SER A 365 -8.82 18.30 8.74
CA SER A 365 -10.16 18.88 8.91
C SER A 365 -11.25 17.93 8.45
N THR A 366 -11.03 17.21 7.35
CA THR A 366 -11.97 16.21 6.83
C THR A 366 -12.11 15.02 7.79
N PHE A 367 -11.02 14.57 8.38
CA PHE A 367 -11.03 13.52 9.41
C PHE A 367 -11.93 13.91 10.60
N LYS A 368 -11.85 15.16 11.08
CA LYS A 368 -12.70 15.63 12.19
C LYS A 368 -14.19 15.57 11.84
N PHE A 369 -14.59 15.97 10.63
CA PHE A 369 -15.98 15.85 10.19
C PHE A 369 -16.42 14.39 10.07
N TRP A 370 -15.57 13.54 9.52
CA TRP A 370 -15.84 12.11 9.37
C TRP A 370 -16.05 11.40 10.71
N VAL A 371 -15.22 11.68 11.71
CA VAL A 371 -15.38 11.13 13.07
C VAL A 371 -16.75 11.49 13.65
N VAL A 372 -17.21 12.73 13.46
CA VAL A 372 -18.52 13.16 13.92
C VAL A 372 -19.64 12.51 13.10
N ALA A 373 -19.47 12.38 11.77
CA ALA A 373 -20.44 11.71 10.89
C ALA A 373 -20.72 10.27 11.33
N ASN A 374 -19.68 9.51 11.66
CA ASN A 374 -19.78 8.13 12.18
C ASN A 374 -20.59 8.04 13.48
N PHE A 375 -20.46 9.03 14.36
CA PHE A 375 -21.18 9.05 15.64
C PHE A 375 -22.64 9.52 15.49
N VAL A 376 -22.88 10.51 14.66
CA VAL A 376 -24.24 11.10 14.48
C VAL A 376 -25.19 10.07 13.90
N ASN A 377 -24.70 9.13 13.10
CA ASN A 377 -25.47 8.02 12.54
C ASN A 377 -26.76 8.48 11.85
N LYS A 378 -26.64 9.44 10.94
CA LYS A 378 -27.76 10.01 10.16
C LYS A 378 -27.37 10.12 8.70
N LEU A 379 -28.38 10.06 7.83
CA LEU A 379 -28.19 10.40 6.43
C LEU A 379 -27.84 11.89 6.28
N ARG A 380 -27.03 12.20 5.29
CA ARG A 380 -26.49 13.55 5.02
C ARG A 380 -27.55 14.61 4.66
N THR A 381 -28.79 14.22 4.44
CA THR A 381 -29.90 15.11 4.10
C THR A 381 -30.17 16.20 5.15
N ALA A 382 -29.78 15.98 6.41
CA ALA A 382 -30.03 16.92 7.51
C ALA A 382 -28.85 17.88 7.75
N ASP A 383 -27.60 17.40 7.51
CA ASP A 383 -26.37 18.18 7.64
C ASP A 383 -25.37 17.66 6.61
N PRO A 384 -24.87 18.50 5.71
CA PRO A 384 -24.05 18.05 4.60
C PRO A 384 -22.69 17.45 5.00
N CYS A 385 -22.18 17.78 6.21
CA CYS A 385 -20.87 17.32 6.68
C CYS A 385 -20.97 16.14 7.65
N TYR A 386 -22.14 15.83 8.20
CA TYR A 386 -22.27 14.85 9.29
C TYR A 386 -23.15 13.67 8.90
N GLY A 387 -22.70 12.86 7.96
CA GLY A 387 -23.38 11.64 7.55
C GLY A 387 -22.95 11.14 6.18
N TYR A 388 -23.56 10.03 5.80
CA TYR A 388 -23.42 9.41 4.49
C TYR A 388 -24.71 9.59 3.69
N ASP A 389 -24.67 9.38 2.38
CA ASP A 389 -25.86 9.54 1.55
C ASP A 389 -26.87 8.40 1.76
N ASP A 390 -26.40 7.20 2.01
CA ASP A 390 -27.18 5.97 1.93
C ASP A 390 -26.85 4.92 3.02
N GLN A 391 -25.96 5.22 3.95
CA GLN A 391 -25.56 4.31 5.01
C GLN A 391 -25.65 4.97 6.39
N LEU A 392 -26.05 4.19 7.38
CA LEU A 392 -26.01 4.54 8.78
C LEU A 392 -24.89 3.77 9.47
N ILE A 393 -23.98 4.50 10.14
CA ILE A 393 -22.85 3.95 10.88
C ILE A 393 -23.07 4.21 12.36
N GLY A 394 -23.26 3.12 13.10
CA GLY A 394 -23.48 3.17 14.54
C GLY A 394 -22.22 2.82 15.31
N VAL A 395 -21.28 3.75 15.44
CA VAL A 395 -20.04 3.48 16.20
C VAL A 395 -20.29 3.24 17.67
N GLN A 396 -19.57 2.29 18.23
CA GLN A 396 -19.67 1.91 19.65
C GLN A 396 -19.07 2.98 20.54
N LYS A 397 -19.77 3.27 21.66
CA LYS A 397 -19.28 4.16 22.71
C LYS A 397 -18.41 3.36 23.68
N ILE A 398 -17.27 3.90 24.04
CA ILE A 398 -16.37 3.27 25.00
C ILE A 398 -17.02 3.24 26.39
N LYS A 399 -17.64 4.36 26.81
CA LYS A 399 -18.19 4.49 28.16
C LYS A 399 -19.31 5.52 28.23
N THR A 400 -20.31 5.26 29.05
CA THR A 400 -21.28 6.27 29.51
C THR A 400 -20.85 6.80 30.89
N ILE A 401 -20.75 8.11 31.02
CA ILE A 401 -20.39 8.83 32.27
C ILE A 401 -21.65 9.52 32.76
N SER A 402 -22.11 9.11 33.95
CA SER A 402 -23.32 9.66 34.57
C SER A 402 -23.09 10.20 35.99
N GLN A 403 -21.87 10.12 36.51
CA GLN A 403 -21.46 10.66 37.78
C GLN A 403 -20.28 11.61 37.61
N TYR A 404 -20.31 12.76 38.29
CA TYR A 404 -19.31 13.83 38.22
C TYR A 404 -18.81 14.23 39.59
N PRO A 405 -17.53 14.58 39.76
CA PRO A 405 -16.47 14.52 38.75
C PRO A 405 -16.12 13.09 38.38
N ASN A 406 -15.59 12.88 37.16
CA ASN A 406 -15.11 11.58 36.66
C ASN A 406 -13.77 11.77 35.97
N THR A 407 -12.89 10.78 36.06
CA THR A 407 -11.63 10.72 35.30
C THR A 407 -11.61 9.44 34.52
N VAL A 408 -11.18 9.52 33.27
CA VAL A 408 -10.97 8.37 32.39
C VAL A 408 -9.54 8.43 31.86
N ASP A 409 -8.76 7.41 32.18
CA ASP A 409 -7.42 7.20 31.64
C ASP A 409 -7.47 6.12 30.56
N GLY A 410 -6.71 6.29 29.48
CA GLY A 410 -6.67 5.32 28.38
C GLY A 410 -5.66 5.71 27.32
N GLY A 411 -5.44 4.81 26.35
CA GLY A 411 -4.75 5.06 25.11
C GLY A 411 -5.74 5.42 24.01
N LEU A 412 -5.26 6.12 22.99
CA LEU A 412 -5.96 6.35 21.73
C LEU A 412 -4.91 6.36 20.63
N ASN A 413 -5.14 5.58 19.57
CA ASN A 413 -4.28 5.60 18.41
C ASN A 413 -4.36 6.93 17.67
N GLN A 414 -3.28 7.31 16.96
CA GLN A 414 -3.32 8.49 16.10
C GLN A 414 -4.36 8.30 15.00
N TYR A 415 -5.02 9.37 14.57
CA TYR A 415 -6.11 9.32 13.59
C TYR A 415 -7.13 8.20 13.87
N ALA A 416 -7.46 8.03 15.15
CA ALA A 416 -8.53 7.17 15.64
C ALA A 416 -9.54 7.98 16.47
N ALA A 417 -10.65 7.37 16.86
CA ALA A 417 -11.69 8.02 17.62
C ALA A 417 -12.19 7.20 18.80
N ALA A 418 -12.41 7.88 19.92
CA ALA A 418 -13.03 7.31 21.11
C ALA A 418 -14.27 8.12 21.49
N TYR A 419 -15.40 7.45 21.68
CA TYR A 419 -16.69 8.07 21.92
C TYR A 419 -17.17 7.86 23.35
N TYR A 420 -17.51 8.95 24.04
CA TYR A 420 -18.01 8.95 25.41
C TYR A 420 -19.40 9.59 25.48
N ASP A 421 -20.32 8.95 26.19
CA ASP A 421 -21.66 9.44 26.39
C ASP A 421 -21.74 10.11 27.79
N LEU A 422 -21.96 11.43 27.84
CA LEU A 422 -22.05 12.21 29.06
C LEU A 422 -23.52 12.43 29.43
N ARG A 423 -23.97 11.92 30.56
CA ARG A 423 -25.37 11.97 31.01
C ARG A 423 -25.52 12.47 32.44
N GLY A 424 -26.70 12.94 32.75
CA GLY A 424 -27.13 13.16 34.13
C GLY A 424 -26.52 14.39 34.84
N SER A 425 -25.91 15.32 34.07
CA SER A 425 -25.50 16.61 34.65
C SER A 425 -26.72 17.52 34.87
N ALA A 426 -26.81 18.11 36.05
CA ALA A 426 -27.81 19.13 36.34
C ALA A 426 -27.40 20.55 35.90
N GLY A 427 -26.21 20.71 35.35
CA GLY A 427 -25.63 21.97 34.90
C GLY A 427 -24.50 21.73 33.86
N ASP A 428 -23.69 22.75 33.64
CA ASP A 428 -22.58 22.73 32.72
C ASP A 428 -21.54 21.68 33.11
N VAL A 429 -20.98 20.98 32.09
CA VAL A 429 -19.88 20.03 32.26
C VAL A 429 -18.62 20.62 31.64
N THR A 430 -17.56 20.73 32.42
CA THR A 430 -16.24 21.11 31.95
C THR A 430 -15.45 19.85 31.62
N ILE A 431 -14.93 19.75 30.41
CA ILE A 431 -14.07 18.67 29.95
C ILE A 431 -12.61 19.15 29.92
N ASN A 432 -11.76 18.49 30.71
CA ASN A 432 -10.33 18.71 30.72
C ASN A 432 -9.65 17.54 30.02
N PHE A 433 -9.12 17.77 28.80
CA PHE A 433 -8.37 16.77 28.05
C PHE A 433 -6.86 16.96 28.26
N ARG A 434 -6.14 15.86 28.55
CA ARG A 434 -4.68 15.82 28.64
C ARG A 434 -4.17 14.67 27.80
N GLY A 435 -3.72 14.97 26.58
CA GLY A 435 -3.09 14.01 25.68
C GLY A 435 -1.57 14.07 25.73
N ALA A 436 -0.90 13.03 25.23
CA ALA A 436 0.54 13.06 24.98
C ALA A 436 0.84 14.11 23.89
N ALA A 437 1.78 15.02 24.18
CA ALA A 437 2.16 16.05 23.21
C ALA A 437 3.07 15.51 22.10
N LYS A 438 3.78 14.41 22.37
CA LYS A 438 4.69 13.72 21.43
C LYS A 438 4.53 12.21 21.60
N VAL A 439 4.65 11.48 20.51
CA VAL A 439 4.70 10.02 20.47
C VAL A 439 5.93 9.58 19.68
N PRO A 440 6.59 8.47 20.03
CA PRO A 440 7.72 7.97 19.26
C PRO A 440 7.23 7.45 17.88
N VAL A 441 7.98 7.77 16.82
CA VAL A 441 7.71 7.28 15.46
C VAL A 441 8.17 5.84 15.29
N ILE A 442 9.27 5.47 15.97
CA ILE A 442 9.80 4.11 16.02
C ILE A 442 10.06 3.70 17.46
N SER A 443 10.15 2.37 17.72
CA SER A 443 10.20 1.80 19.07
C SER A 443 11.62 1.72 19.65
N THR A 444 12.53 2.58 19.22
CA THR A 444 13.90 2.65 19.75
C THR A 444 14.31 4.09 20.06
N ALA A 445 15.38 4.24 20.83
CA ALA A 445 16.04 5.50 21.10
C ALA A 445 17.50 5.45 20.58
N PRO A 446 18.18 6.59 20.37
CA PRO A 446 19.58 6.61 20.01
C PRO A 446 20.43 5.77 20.98
N PRO A 447 21.39 4.95 20.49
CA PRO A 447 22.29 4.18 21.36
C PRO A 447 23.38 5.06 21.99
N SER A 448 23.61 6.24 21.42
CA SER A 448 24.45 7.32 21.96
C SER A 448 23.87 8.67 21.57
N GLY A 449 24.20 9.74 22.29
CA GLY A 449 23.71 11.09 21.97
C GLY A 449 22.19 11.26 22.02
N SER A 450 21.67 11.98 21.04
CA SER A 450 20.25 12.35 20.94
C SER A 450 19.64 12.14 19.55
N HIS A 451 20.44 11.81 18.54
CA HIS A 451 20.05 11.63 17.15
C HIS A 451 20.58 10.31 16.59
N PHE A 452 19.99 9.88 15.48
CA PHE A 452 20.46 8.79 14.64
C PHE A 452 19.95 9.00 13.20
N TRP A 453 20.60 8.41 12.23
CA TRP A 453 20.11 8.35 10.85
C TRP A 453 19.00 7.32 10.75
N TRP A 454 17.89 7.67 10.06
CA TRP A 454 16.74 6.81 9.87
C TRP A 454 16.25 6.83 8.42
N SER A 455 15.97 5.65 7.86
CA SER A 455 15.52 5.48 6.48
C SER A 455 14.15 6.11 6.19
N ASN A 456 13.41 6.54 7.21
CA ASN A 456 11.97 6.68 7.14
C ASN A 456 11.29 5.30 6.94
N ARG A 457 9.99 5.30 6.74
CA ARG A 457 9.17 4.12 6.48
C ARG A 457 8.08 4.48 5.47
N ASP A 458 7.89 3.64 4.47
CA ASP A 458 6.81 3.76 3.50
C ASP A 458 6.74 2.46 2.66
N ASP A 459 5.63 2.26 1.94
CA ASP A 459 5.54 1.24 0.91
C ASP A 459 6.27 1.71 -0.35
N SER A 460 6.91 0.79 -1.06
CA SER A 460 7.72 1.09 -2.25
C SER A 460 8.83 2.12 -1.99
N LEU A 461 9.50 2.05 -0.85
CA LEU A 461 10.58 2.95 -0.47
C LEU A 461 11.91 2.52 -1.10
N ASP A 462 12.73 3.49 -1.54
CA ASP A 462 14.16 3.33 -1.86
C ASP A 462 14.96 4.47 -1.22
N SER A 463 15.19 4.36 0.09
CA SER A 463 15.87 5.39 0.88
C SER A 463 17.37 5.14 0.95
N THR A 464 18.17 6.17 0.67
CA THR A 464 19.62 6.04 0.59
C THR A 464 20.37 7.09 1.44
N LEU A 465 21.45 6.64 2.11
CA LEU A 465 22.45 7.48 2.74
C LEU A 465 23.81 7.17 2.11
N THR A 466 24.36 8.11 1.32
CA THR A 466 25.55 7.86 0.49
C THR A 466 26.68 8.85 0.80
N ARG A 467 27.91 8.36 0.89
CA ARG A 467 29.12 9.17 1.06
C ARG A 467 30.31 8.59 0.30
N GLU A 468 31.12 9.47 -0.31
CA GLU A 468 32.42 9.09 -0.87
C GLU A 468 33.49 9.09 0.25
N PHE A 469 34.31 8.02 0.26
CA PHE A 469 35.48 7.89 1.10
C PHE A 469 36.75 7.75 0.24
N ASP A 470 37.75 8.52 0.54
CA ASP A 470 39.06 8.41 -0.11
C ASP A 470 39.97 7.48 0.68
N LEU A 471 40.14 6.26 0.18
CA LEU A 471 41.04 5.24 0.73
C LEU A 471 42.34 5.15 -0.06
N SER A 472 42.64 6.09 -0.97
CA SER A 472 43.85 6.06 -1.84
C SER A 472 45.16 6.09 -1.04
N GLY A 473 45.17 6.76 0.11
CA GLY A 473 46.31 6.83 1.02
C GLY A 473 46.36 5.75 2.09
N VAL A 474 45.40 4.83 2.13
CA VAL A 474 45.32 3.78 3.15
C VAL A 474 46.21 2.61 2.75
N SER A 475 47.02 2.12 3.71
CA SER A 475 47.82 0.89 3.58
C SER A 475 47.42 -0.06 4.71
N GLY A 476 46.92 -1.23 4.36
CA GLY A 476 46.44 -2.22 5.31
C GLY A 476 44.94 -2.37 5.36
N PRO A 477 44.39 -3.24 6.22
CA PRO A 477 42.97 -3.52 6.29
C PRO A 477 42.16 -2.29 6.64
N ALA A 478 41.01 -2.09 5.97
CA ALA A 478 40.06 -1.04 6.25
C ALA A 478 38.66 -1.65 6.53
N SER A 479 37.95 -1.13 7.50
CA SER A 479 36.59 -1.54 7.82
C SER A 479 35.75 -0.38 8.32
N LEU A 480 34.48 -0.35 7.92
CA LEU A 480 33.47 0.52 8.50
C LEU A 480 32.77 -0.22 9.66
N LYS A 481 32.77 0.39 10.84
CA LYS A 481 32.01 -0.06 12.01
C LYS A 481 30.84 0.89 12.22
N TYR A 482 29.72 0.39 12.69
CA TYR A 482 28.52 1.17 12.97
C TYR A 482 27.59 0.39 13.89
N LYS A 483 26.56 1.07 14.40
CA LYS A 483 25.41 0.44 15.04
C LYS A 483 24.22 0.47 14.09
N ALA A 484 23.48 -0.63 14.02
CA ALA A 484 22.26 -0.75 13.24
C ALA A 484 21.09 -1.22 14.11
N TRP A 485 19.96 -0.59 13.94
CA TRP A 485 18.67 -1.06 14.44
C TRP A 485 17.70 -1.14 13.27
N TYR A 486 16.89 -2.19 13.20
CA TYR A 486 15.92 -2.34 12.14
C TYR A 486 14.71 -3.15 12.58
N ASP A 487 13.57 -2.77 11.99
CA ASP A 487 12.31 -3.49 11.94
C ASP A 487 11.81 -3.41 10.51
N LEU A 488 12.03 -4.47 9.75
CA LEU A 488 11.75 -4.61 8.32
C LEU A 488 10.84 -5.81 8.12
N GLU A 489 9.96 -5.79 7.13
CA GLU A 489 9.17 -6.96 6.81
C GLU A 489 10.09 -8.12 6.39
N ARG A 490 10.05 -9.20 7.18
CA ARG A 490 10.97 -10.33 7.00
C ARG A 490 10.77 -11.01 5.66
N ASP A 491 11.88 -11.12 4.91
CA ASP A 491 11.98 -11.77 3.61
C ASP A 491 11.31 -11.00 2.45
N TYR A 492 10.86 -9.74 2.68
CA TYR A 492 10.27 -8.83 1.69
C TYR A 492 10.99 -7.50 1.62
N ASP A 493 11.17 -6.84 2.78
CA ASP A 493 11.88 -5.58 2.91
C ASP A 493 13.34 -5.85 3.31
N TYR A 494 14.25 -5.10 2.69
CA TYR A 494 15.67 -5.28 2.89
C TYR A 494 16.41 -3.96 3.03
N ALA A 495 17.45 -3.96 3.90
CA ALA A 495 18.42 -2.88 3.95
C ALA A 495 19.83 -3.41 3.67
N TYR A 496 20.64 -2.60 3.02
CA TYR A 496 21.95 -2.98 2.49
C TYR A 496 23.04 -2.02 2.93
N VAL A 497 24.27 -2.52 3.02
CA VAL A 497 25.49 -1.72 2.90
C VAL A 497 26.09 -2.01 1.53
N LEU A 498 26.22 -0.97 0.72
CA LEU A 498 26.65 -1.06 -0.67
C LEU A 498 27.94 -0.31 -0.87
N ALA A 499 28.81 -0.80 -1.76
CA ALA A 499 30.00 -0.12 -2.20
C ALA A 499 30.04 -0.01 -3.72
N SER A 500 30.55 1.13 -4.22
CA SER A 500 30.80 1.39 -5.64
C SER A 500 32.17 2.04 -5.81
N ASP A 501 32.99 1.54 -6.74
CA ASP A 501 34.26 2.12 -7.16
C ASP A 501 34.24 2.62 -8.62
N ASP A 502 33.04 2.75 -9.20
CA ASP A 502 32.78 3.22 -10.56
C ASP A 502 31.86 4.48 -10.61
N GLY A 503 31.88 5.26 -9.51
CA GLY A 503 31.10 6.48 -9.41
C GLY A 503 29.59 6.29 -9.22
N GLY A 504 29.16 5.12 -8.71
CA GLY A 504 27.77 4.82 -8.44
C GLY A 504 27.01 4.17 -9.61
N THR A 505 27.71 3.78 -10.66
CA THR A 505 27.10 3.09 -11.81
C THR A 505 26.66 1.69 -11.44
N THR A 506 27.50 0.96 -10.72
CA THR A 506 27.18 -0.36 -10.17
C THR A 506 27.48 -0.42 -8.68
N TRP A 507 26.75 -1.29 -7.97
CA TRP A 507 26.85 -1.41 -6.53
C TRP A 507 27.02 -2.87 -6.12
N ARG A 508 27.80 -3.12 -5.09
CA ARG A 508 28.00 -4.45 -4.51
C ARG A 508 27.59 -4.43 -3.05
N SER A 509 26.72 -5.35 -2.65
CA SER A 509 26.35 -5.51 -1.25
C SER A 509 27.51 -6.11 -0.45
N LEU A 510 27.80 -5.49 0.70
CA LEU A 510 28.85 -5.91 1.61
C LEU A 510 28.26 -6.79 2.73
N PRO A 511 28.88 -7.94 3.06
CA PRO A 511 28.42 -8.76 4.17
C PRO A 511 28.74 -8.09 5.51
N ALA A 512 27.80 -8.13 6.44
CA ALA A 512 27.96 -7.79 7.84
C ALA A 512 27.47 -8.95 8.72
N SER A 513 27.61 -8.84 10.05
CA SER A 513 27.33 -9.96 10.96
C SER A 513 25.88 -10.44 10.93
N SER A 514 24.93 -9.51 10.76
CA SER A 514 23.49 -9.80 10.78
C SER A 514 22.83 -9.87 9.41
N THR A 515 23.62 -9.78 8.32
CA THR A 515 23.08 -9.86 6.95
C THR A 515 22.81 -11.29 6.50
N THR A 516 21.92 -11.44 5.53
CA THR A 516 21.55 -12.70 4.88
C THR A 516 21.51 -12.55 3.36
N THR A 517 21.81 -13.64 2.65
CA THR A 517 21.61 -13.74 1.19
C THR A 517 20.36 -14.54 0.82
N LYS A 518 19.53 -14.92 1.79
CA LYS A 518 18.27 -15.63 1.54
C LYS A 518 17.32 -14.76 0.74
N ASP A 519 16.76 -15.34 -0.30
CA ASP A 519 15.87 -14.67 -1.24
C ASP A 519 14.66 -15.55 -1.58
N PRO A 520 13.76 -15.80 -0.62
CA PRO A 520 12.61 -16.68 -0.87
C PRO A 520 11.62 -16.08 -1.88
N ASN A 521 11.49 -14.76 -1.90
CA ASN A 521 10.50 -14.04 -2.70
C ASN A 521 11.06 -13.35 -3.96
N GLY A 522 12.38 -13.42 -4.18
CA GLY A 522 13.00 -12.80 -5.36
C GLY A 522 13.29 -11.30 -5.21
N THR A 523 13.16 -10.74 -4.01
CA THR A 523 13.30 -9.31 -3.70
C THR A 523 14.63 -8.94 -3.03
N ASN A 524 15.45 -9.93 -2.65
CA ASN A 524 16.78 -9.69 -2.09
C ASN A 524 17.84 -9.55 -3.20
N TYR A 525 18.64 -8.51 -3.13
CA TYR A 525 19.69 -8.17 -4.11
C TYR A 525 21.11 -8.52 -3.61
N GLY A 526 21.24 -9.24 -2.46
CA GLY A 526 22.55 -9.65 -1.97
C GLY A 526 22.65 -9.81 -0.46
N ASN A 527 23.74 -9.35 0.14
CA ASN A 527 23.88 -9.35 1.60
C ASN A 527 23.00 -8.25 2.21
N ALA A 528 21.96 -8.61 2.95
CA ALA A 528 20.92 -7.69 3.39
C ALA A 528 20.47 -7.94 4.82
N TYR A 529 20.01 -6.89 5.48
CA TYR A 529 19.23 -6.92 6.72
C TYR A 529 17.76 -7.13 6.38
N THR A 530 17.06 -7.94 7.17
CA THR A 530 15.60 -8.13 7.10
C THR A 530 15.07 -8.65 8.44
N GLY A 531 13.80 -8.45 8.74
CA GLY A 531 13.19 -8.80 10.03
C GLY A 531 13.53 -7.78 11.12
N ILE A 532 13.69 -8.23 12.37
CA ILE A 532 13.90 -7.36 13.54
C ILE A 532 15.33 -7.56 14.05
N SER A 533 16.05 -6.46 14.30
CA SER A 533 17.43 -6.46 14.76
C SER A 533 17.59 -7.23 16.09
N GLY A 534 18.57 -8.15 16.13
CA GLY A 534 18.82 -9.02 17.29
C GLY A 534 17.85 -10.18 17.46
N GLN A 535 16.92 -10.40 16.50
CA GLN A 535 15.95 -11.50 16.56
C GLN A 535 16.01 -12.39 15.32
N SER A 536 16.15 -13.69 15.53
CA SER A 536 16.11 -14.69 14.45
C SER A 536 14.68 -15.00 13.98
N SER A 537 13.68 -14.71 14.81
CA SER A 537 12.26 -14.90 14.52
C SER A 537 11.44 -14.00 15.43
N GLY A 538 10.14 -13.82 15.11
CA GLY A 538 9.22 -12.99 15.88
C GLY A 538 8.92 -11.67 15.21
N ASP A 539 7.95 -10.95 15.80
CA ASP A 539 7.23 -9.86 15.16
C ASP A 539 7.04 -8.66 16.10
N ASP A 540 7.72 -8.69 17.23
CA ASP A 540 7.59 -7.65 18.25
C ASP A 540 8.76 -6.67 18.11
N ALA A 541 8.53 -5.59 17.39
CA ALA A 541 9.52 -4.55 17.15
C ALA A 541 10.07 -3.92 18.43
N SER A 542 9.29 -3.93 19.53
CA SER A 542 9.76 -3.43 20.83
C SER A 542 10.92 -4.24 21.42
N LYS A 543 11.17 -5.42 20.87
CA LYS A 543 12.32 -6.29 21.23
C LYS A 543 13.52 -6.10 20.32
N GLY A 544 13.45 -5.24 19.32
CA GLY A 544 14.57 -4.88 18.47
C GLY A 544 15.67 -4.20 19.30
N VAL A 545 16.92 -4.61 19.08
CA VAL A 545 18.08 -4.07 19.78
C VAL A 545 19.13 -3.58 18.82
N TRP A 546 19.83 -2.50 19.18
CA TRP A 546 20.96 -2.01 18.41
C TRP A 546 22.07 -3.07 18.33
N GLN A 547 22.48 -3.40 17.11
CA GLN A 547 23.54 -4.35 16.80
C GLN A 547 24.82 -3.61 16.43
N ALA A 548 25.97 -4.06 16.97
CA ALA A 548 27.27 -3.60 16.49
C ALA A 548 27.64 -4.36 15.23
N GLU A 549 27.82 -3.66 14.13
CA GLU A 549 28.08 -4.21 12.82
C GLU A 549 29.42 -3.74 12.27
N GLN A 550 29.96 -4.51 11.35
CA GLN A 550 31.18 -4.18 10.64
C GLN A 550 31.16 -4.75 9.22
N VAL A 551 31.61 -3.95 8.25
CA VAL A 551 31.87 -4.39 6.88
C VAL A 551 33.34 -4.22 6.53
N ASP A 552 33.89 -5.17 5.76
CA ASP A 552 35.26 -5.13 5.28
C ASP A 552 35.36 -4.28 4.01
N LEU A 553 36.26 -3.31 4.01
CA LEU A 553 36.55 -2.41 2.90
C LEU A 553 37.96 -2.65 2.30
N SER A 554 38.64 -3.74 2.67
CA SER A 554 40.00 -4.00 2.24
C SER A 554 40.14 -4.10 0.71
N ALA A 555 39.09 -4.52 0.00
CA ALA A 555 39.03 -4.56 -1.47
C ALA A 555 39.04 -3.17 -2.14
N TYR A 556 38.77 -2.12 -1.38
CA TYR A 556 38.69 -0.72 -1.85
C TYR A 556 39.88 0.13 -1.40
N VAL A 557 40.85 -0.45 -0.68
CA VAL A 557 42.10 0.22 -0.29
C VAL A 557 42.87 0.63 -1.53
N GLY A 558 43.42 1.84 -1.53
CA GLY A 558 44.08 2.45 -2.67
C GLY A 558 43.14 3.13 -3.69
N LYS A 559 41.85 3.21 -3.39
CA LYS A 559 40.82 3.80 -4.27
C LYS A 559 39.95 4.82 -3.55
N LYS A 560 39.19 5.59 -4.33
CA LYS A 560 37.98 6.25 -3.84
C LYS A 560 36.80 5.29 -3.97
N VAL A 561 35.93 5.26 -2.97
CA VAL A 561 34.76 4.39 -2.89
C VAL A 561 33.55 5.17 -2.41
N LEU A 562 32.42 5.01 -3.10
CA LEU A 562 31.12 5.39 -2.57
C LEU A 562 30.61 4.28 -1.68
N LEU A 563 30.26 4.61 -0.44
CA LEU A 563 29.53 3.72 0.45
C LEU A 563 28.09 4.23 0.59
N ARG A 564 27.14 3.30 0.61
CA ARG A 564 25.71 3.60 0.70
C ARG A 564 25.06 2.64 1.64
N PHE A 565 24.25 3.18 2.54
CA PHE A 565 23.18 2.42 3.19
C PHE A 565 21.91 2.67 2.38
N GLU A 566 21.19 1.61 2.08
CA GLU A 566 20.00 1.66 1.23
C GLU A 566 18.92 0.74 1.81
N CYS A 567 17.73 1.30 2.04
CA CYS A 567 16.56 0.58 2.53
C CYS A 567 15.52 0.52 1.41
N ILE A 568 15.15 -0.69 1.01
CA ILE A 568 14.20 -0.96 -0.07
C ILE A 568 13.03 -1.74 0.53
N THR A 569 11.82 -1.22 0.35
CA THR A 569 10.57 -1.90 0.74
C THR A 569 9.76 -2.29 -0.49
N ASP A 570 8.91 -3.30 -0.33
CA ASP A 570 7.96 -3.66 -1.37
C ASP A 570 6.69 -2.77 -1.34
N GLN A 571 5.61 -3.17 -2.03
CA GLN A 571 4.39 -2.37 -2.21
C GLN A 571 3.34 -2.58 -1.14
N ALA A 572 3.62 -3.45 -0.17
CA ALA A 572 2.65 -3.82 0.84
C ALA A 572 3.29 -3.77 2.21
N TYR A 573 2.71 -3.54 3.25
CA TYR A 573 3.11 -3.48 4.64
C TYR A 573 4.58 -3.06 4.87
N ASN A 574 4.78 -1.83 5.29
CA ASN A 574 6.07 -1.36 5.80
C ASN A 574 6.11 -1.45 7.34
N ALA A 575 7.24 -1.91 7.88
CA ALA A 575 7.54 -1.88 9.30
C ALA A 575 8.19 -0.53 9.70
N GLN A 576 8.99 -0.47 10.77
CA GLN A 576 9.50 0.81 11.29
C GLN A 576 10.77 1.30 10.58
N GLY A 577 11.34 0.50 9.66
CA GLY A 577 12.48 0.89 8.84
C GLY A 577 13.84 0.55 9.44
N PHE A 578 14.88 1.24 8.96
CA PHE A 578 16.28 0.98 9.25
C PHE A 578 16.94 2.23 9.85
N ALA A 579 17.68 2.06 10.95
CA ALA A 579 18.34 3.15 11.66
C ALA A 579 19.84 2.86 11.87
N LEU A 580 20.65 3.91 11.82
CA LEU A 580 22.11 3.86 11.92
C LEU A 580 22.64 4.89 12.91
N ASP A 581 23.72 4.52 13.60
CA ASP A 581 24.44 5.42 14.51
C ASP A 581 25.92 4.98 14.68
N ASP A 582 26.72 5.82 15.27
CA ASP A 582 28.12 5.57 15.64
C ASP A 582 28.99 5.02 14.46
N LEU A 583 28.88 5.63 13.28
CA LEU A 583 29.68 5.21 12.12
C LEU A 583 31.15 5.56 12.34
N GLN A 584 32.06 4.59 12.10
CA GLN A 584 33.48 4.78 12.26
C GLN A 584 34.30 4.07 11.17
N LEU A 585 35.14 4.82 10.46
CA LEU A 585 36.16 4.31 9.53
C LEU A 585 37.54 4.76 10.01
N ALA A 586 38.12 3.96 10.93
CA ALA A 586 39.33 4.31 11.66
C ALA A 586 40.56 4.52 10.75
N ALA A 587 40.62 3.83 9.60
CA ALA A 587 41.73 3.92 8.64
C ALA A 587 41.95 5.35 8.10
N ILE A 588 40.93 6.21 8.13
CA ILE A 588 40.99 7.61 7.70
C ILE A 588 40.53 8.58 8.80
N GLY A 589 40.34 8.12 10.03
CA GLY A 589 39.92 8.94 11.15
C GLY A 589 38.46 9.45 11.08
N TYR A 590 37.61 8.85 10.23
CA TYR A 590 36.21 9.25 10.09
C TYR A 590 35.35 8.76 11.26
N ARG A 591 34.48 9.63 11.74
CA ARG A 591 33.41 9.35 12.71
C ARG A 591 32.18 10.16 12.35
N ASP A 592 31.01 9.58 12.59
CA ASP A 592 29.71 10.21 12.46
C ASP A 592 28.77 9.58 13.51
N ASP A 593 28.29 10.39 14.41
CA ASP A 593 27.38 10.02 15.51
C ASP A 593 26.00 10.69 15.37
N ALA A 594 25.67 11.17 14.17
CA ALA A 594 24.44 11.87 13.83
C ALA A 594 24.12 13.13 14.68
N GLU A 595 25.05 13.60 15.52
CA GLU A 595 24.83 14.76 16.39
C GLU A 595 25.17 16.10 15.71
N THR A 596 25.96 16.06 14.64
CA THR A 596 26.35 17.24 13.84
C THR A 596 26.07 16.97 12.37
N ALA A 597 25.13 17.75 11.83
CA ALA A 597 24.82 17.71 10.38
C ALA A 597 25.84 18.51 9.55
#